data_7313860c6cb3b9a018ea1e19ef65a0ca
#
_entry.id   7313860c6cb3b9a018ea1e19ef65a0ca
#
_cell.length_a   1.000
_cell.length_b   1.000
_cell.length_c   1.000
_cell.angle_alpha   90.00
_cell.angle_beta   90.00
_cell.angle_gamma   90.00
#
_symmetry.space_group_name_H-M   'P 1'
#
loop_
_entity.id
_entity.type
_entity.pdbx_description
1 polymer ?
#
loop_
_entity_poly.entity_id
_entity_poly.type
_entity_poly.pdbx_seq_one_letter_code
_entity_poly.pdbx_strand_id
1 'polypeptide(L)'
;MNVKIEKLKIDYKGNEVLGHKLTVSSEMSINSDLAWEKLQKSELLEFVCKPKVKFKPIGGHFPNSWKELETVSTKMLIFGFFPFGGTHTLYFEKIDAVNKILQTKEWDDAAKIWNHKISLKTLTNNSIYYEDEIVIYGGILTGIITAWAKSFYKFRQKRWQIIIKKNIQFK
;
A
#
# COMPACT_ATOMS: atom_id res chain seq x y z
N MET A 1 -7.99 -11.06 -10.63
CA MET A 1 -7.92 -10.12 -9.47
C MET A 1 -9.06 -10.47 -8.52
N ASN A 2 -8.72 -10.87 -7.30
CA ASN A 2 -9.66 -11.21 -6.24
C ASN A 2 -9.75 -10.07 -5.23
N VAL A 3 -10.92 -9.91 -4.59
CA VAL A 3 -11.14 -8.89 -3.55
C VAL A 3 -11.98 -9.51 -2.44
N LYS A 4 -11.51 -9.38 -1.20
CA LYS A 4 -12.22 -9.82 0.00
C LYS A 4 -12.26 -8.69 1.01
N ILE A 5 -13.38 -8.50 1.69
CA ILE A 5 -13.52 -7.57 2.83
C ILE A 5 -14.10 -8.36 3.99
N GLU A 6 -13.44 -8.25 5.13
CA GLU A 6 -13.85 -8.89 6.39
C GLU A 6 -13.93 -7.82 7.48
N LYS A 7 -14.91 -7.94 8.34
CA LYS A 7 -14.96 -7.17 9.59
C LYS A 7 -14.12 -7.90 10.63
N LEU A 8 -13.32 -7.16 11.39
CA LEU A 8 -12.52 -7.72 12.48
C LEU A 8 -12.47 -6.76 13.66
N LYS A 9 -12.27 -7.32 14.83
CA LYS A 9 -11.99 -6.56 16.05
C LYS A 9 -10.50 -6.23 16.10
N ILE A 10 -10.18 -4.98 16.37
CA ILE A 10 -8.81 -4.47 16.47
C ILE A 10 -8.67 -3.61 17.72
N ASP A 11 -7.47 -3.56 18.30
CA ASP A 11 -7.17 -2.61 19.36
C ASP A 11 -6.87 -1.24 18.76
N TYR A 12 -7.52 -0.22 19.30
CA TYR A 12 -7.19 1.17 19.03
C TYR A 12 -7.14 1.94 20.38
N LYS A 13 -5.91 2.28 20.81
CA LYS A 13 -5.65 3.00 22.06
C LYS A 13 -6.24 2.31 23.29
N GLY A 14 -6.09 0.99 23.38
CA GLY A 14 -6.58 0.17 24.50
C GLY A 14 -8.08 -0.13 24.45
N ASN A 15 -8.76 0.20 23.37
CA ASN A 15 -10.18 -0.12 23.16
C ASN A 15 -10.36 -1.07 21.97
N GLU A 16 -11.20 -2.09 22.14
CA GLU A 16 -11.60 -2.95 21.04
C GLU A 16 -12.59 -2.21 20.14
N VAL A 17 -12.24 -2.02 18.86
CA VAL A 17 -13.07 -1.35 17.86
C VAL A 17 -13.28 -2.25 16.65
N LEU A 18 -14.35 -2.00 15.89
CA LEU A 18 -14.65 -2.73 14.67
C LEU A 18 -13.96 -2.07 13.48
N GLY A 19 -12.97 -2.75 12.92
CA GLY A 19 -12.29 -2.37 11.69
C GLY A 19 -12.65 -3.28 10.52
N HIS A 20 -12.03 -3.01 9.37
CA HIS A 20 -12.13 -3.83 8.16
C HIS A 20 -10.76 -4.32 7.73
N LYS A 21 -10.68 -5.57 7.28
CA LYS A 21 -9.56 -6.11 6.51
C LYS A 21 -9.96 -6.21 5.05
N LEU A 22 -9.29 -5.46 4.21
CA LEU A 22 -9.40 -5.53 2.76
C LEU A 22 -8.23 -6.35 2.23
N THR A 23 -8.50 -7.36 1.44
CA THR A 23 -7.50 -8.11 0.67
C THR A 23 -7.77 -7.92 -0.82
N VAL A 24 -6.74 -7.51 -1.56
CA VAL A 24 -6.77 -7.41 -3.02
C VAL A 24 -5.60 -8.20 -3.57
N SER A 25 -5.85 -9.16 -4.47
CA SER A 25 -4.79 -10.02 -4.99
C SER A 25 -4.96 -10.32 -6.49
N SER A 26 -3.85 -10.57 -7.15
CA SER A 26 -3.80 -10.97 -8.56
C SER A 26 -2.51 -11.71 -8.89
N GLU A 27 -2.55 -12.53 -9.93
CA GLU A 27 -1.36 -13.07 -10.56
C GLU A 27 -0.72 -12.01 -11.45
N MET A 28 0.61 -11.98 -11.45
CA MET A 28 1.42 -11.06 -12.24
C MET A 28 2.55 -11.81 -12.94
N SER A 29 2.72 -11.55 -14.25
CA SER A 29 3.76 -12.18 -15.07
C SER A 29 5.11 -11.46 -14.92
N ILE A 30 5.72 -11.62 -13.75
CA ILE A 30 7.01 -11.04 -13.40
C ILE A 30 7.78 -11.99 -12.48
N ASN A 31 9.11 -12.00 -12.59
CA ASN A 31 9.98 -12.73 -11.66
C ASN A 31 9.86 -12.14 -10.25
N SER A 32 9.90 -12.99 -9.24
CA SER A 32 9.71 -12.61 -7.82
C SER A 32 10.77 -11.64 -7.32
N ASP A 33 12.05 -11.85 -7.66
CA ASP A 33 13.13 -10.98 -7.20
C ASP A 33 13.06 -9.61 -7.87
N LEU A 34 12.74 -9.56 -9.16
CA LEU A 34 12.53 -8.31 -9.88
C LEU A 34 11.32 -7.52 -9.34
N ALA A 35 10.23 -8.21 -9.01
CA ALA A 35 9.08 -7.56 -8.39
C ALA A 35 9.42 -7.01 -7.00
N TRP A 36 10.19 -7.76 -6.22
CA TRP A 36 10.65 -7.36 -4.90
C TRP A 36 11.58 -6.15 -4.95
N GLU A 37 12.55 -6.14 -5.87
CA GLU A 37 13.43 -5.00 -6.09
C GLU A 37 12.63 -3.72 -6.38
N LYS A 38 11.65 -3.81 -7.30
CA LYS A 38 10.79 -2.67 -7.63
C LYS A 38 9.95 -2.21 -6.43
N LEU A 39 9.44 -3.15 -5.62
CA LEU A 39 8.60 -2.85 -4.45
C LEU A 39 9.30 -1.99 -3.40
N GLN A 40 10.62 -2.13 -3.29
CA GLN A 40 11.42 -1.34 -2.35
C GLN A 40 11.66 0.11 -2.79
N LYS A 41 11.33 0.48 -4.02
CA LYS A 41 11.55 1.83 -4.56
C LYS A 41 10.36 2.75 -4.29
N SER A 42 10.62 3.95 -3.79
CA SER A 42 9.57 4.96 -3.56
C SER A 42 8.92 5.42 -4.87
N GLU A 43 9.68 5.47 -5.97
CA GLU A 43 9.15 5.80 -7.30
C GLU A 43 8.05 4.83 -7.75
N LEU A 44 8.14 3.54 -7.35
CA LEU A 44 7.06 2.59 -7.59
C LEU A 44 5.78 3.04 -6.90
N LEU A 45 5.86 3.39 -5.59
CA LEU A 45 4.69 3.87 -4.84
C LEU A 45 4.04 5.06 -5.55
N GLU A 46 4.84 6.06 -5.94
CA GLU A 46 4.33 7.21 -6.66
C GLU A 46 3.68 6.82 -8.00
N PHE A 47 4.32 5.94 -8.76
CA PHE A 47 3.82 5.50 -10.06
C PHE A 47 2.48 4.78 -9.93
N VAL A 48 2.36 3.79 -9.03
CA VAL A 48 1.14 2.98 -8.92
C VAL A 48 -0.03 3.77 -8.33
N CYS A 49 0.23 4.84 -7.60
CA CYS A 49 -0.81 5.68 -6.99
C CYS A 49 -1.35 6.76 -7.93
N LYS A 50 -0.52 7.30 -8.84
CA LYS A 50 -0.95 8.34 -9.82
C LYS A 50 -1.90 7.76 -10.88
N PRO A 51 -2.95 8.52 -11.30
CA PRO A 51 -3.30 9.88 -10.88
C PRO A 51 -4.23 9.96 -9.65
N LYS A 52 -4.65 8.82 -9.06
CA LYS A 52 -5.63 8.82 -7.97
C LYS A 52 -5.12 9.50 -6.71
N VAL A 53 -3.85 9.29 -6.39
CA VAL A 53 -3.18 9.94 -5.26
C VAL A 53 -1.83 10.48 -5.72
N LYS A 54 -1.57 11.74 -5.37
CA LYS A 54 -0.25 12.36 -5.47
C LYS A 54 0.27 12.60 -4.06
N PHE A 55 1.49 12.17 -3.79
CA PHE A 55 2.18 12.42 -2.55
C PHE A 55 2.97 13.73 -2.60
N LYS A 56 3.02 14.43 -1.47
CA LYS A 56 3.93 15.55 -1.20
C LYS A 56 4.71 15.23 0.07
N PRO A 57 5.86 14.55 -0.03
CA PRO A 57 6.67 14.18 1.13
C PRO A 57 7.05 15.41 1.97
N ILE A 58 6.99 15.27 3.29
CA ILE A 58 7.48 16.26 4.22
C ILE A 58 9.01 16.12 4.25
N GLY A 59 9.74 17.21 3.96
CA GLY A 59 11.18 17.16 3.73
C GLY A 59 11.59 17.16 2.25
N GLY A 60 10.61 17.24 1.33
CA GLY A 60 10.83 17.50 -0.11
C GLY A 60 10.75 16.28 -1.01
N HIS A 61 11.28 15.13 -0.64
CA HIS A 61 11.25 13.89 -1.43
C HIS A 61 11.18 12.66 -0.53
N PHE A 62 10.72 11.55 -1.09
CA PHE A 62 10.85 10.24 -0.47
C PHE A 62 12.30 9.72 -0.55
N PRO A 63 12.74 8.84 0.36
CA PRO A 63 14.00 8.12 0.18
C PRO A 63 13.94 7.27 -1.09
N ASN A 64 15.06 7.02 -1.75
CA ASN A 64 15.08 6.20 -2.97
C ASN A 64 14.59 4.76 -2.71
N SER A 65 14.89 4.24 -1.54
CA SER A 65 14.42 2.91 -1.10
C SER A 65 13.97 2.95 0.34
N TRP A 66 12.99 2.12 0.65
CA TRP A 66 12.45 1.98 2.01
C TRP A 66 13.45 1.29 2.92
N LYS A 67 13.46 1.67 4.19
CA LYS A 67 14.24 0.99 5.22
C LYS A 67 13.33 0.58 6.38
N GLU A 68 13.62 -0.59 6.91
CA GLU A 68 12.90 -1.12 8.08
C GLU A 68 13.10 -0.22 9.30
N LEU A 69 12.06 -0.08 10.12
CA LEU A 69 11.98 0.77 11.31
C LEU A 69 12.07 2.29 11.04
N GLU A 70 12.05 2.71 9.77
CA GLU A 70 11.98 4.14 9.43
C GLU A 70 10.54 4.63 9.30
N THR A 71 10.36 5.91 9.58
CA THR A 71 9.10 6.63 9.43
C THR A 71 9.22 7.68 8.35
N VAL A 72 8.22 7.72 7.46
CA VAL A 72 8.12 8.72 6.40
C VAL A 72 6.76 9.41 6.50
N SER A 73 6.75 10.73 6.37
CA SER A 73 5.52 11.53 6.41
C SER A 73 5.29 12.26 5.10
N THR A 74 4.03 12.32 4.68
CA THR A 74 3.62 12.96 3.43
C THR A 74 2.26 13.60 3.55
N LYS A 75 1.94 14.55 2.68
CA LYS A 75 0.56 14.97 2.43
C LYS A 75 0.04 14.23 1.22
N MET A 76 -1.21 13.76 1.30
CA MET A 76 -1.88 13.11 0.18
C MET A 76 -2.82 14.08 -0.52
N LEU A 77 -2.75 14.10 -1.85
CA LEU A 77 -3.67 14.85 -2.70
C LEU A 77 -4.49 13.86 -3.55
N ILE A 78 -5.77 13.72 -3.23
CA ILE A 78 -6.68 12.90 -4.03
C ILE A 78 -6.89 13.56 -5.39
N PHE A 79 -6.80 12.77 -6.45
CA PHE A 79 -6.77 13.22 -7.85
C PHE A 79 -5.70 14.30 -8.14
N GLY A 80 -4.66 14.38 -7.30
CA GLY A 80 -3.52 15.25 -7.47
C GLY A 80 -3.70 16.67 -6.93
N PHE A 81 -4.88 17.06 -6.44
CA PHE A 81 -5.18 18.44 -6.00
C PHE A 81 -6.04 18.57 -4.74
N PHE A 82 -6.90 17.62 -4.39
CA PHE A 82 -7.69 17.68 -3.15
C PHE A 82 -6.90 17.15 -1.95
N PRO A 83 -6.55 18.02 -0.95
CA PRO A 83 -5.93 17.54 0.29
C PRO A 83 -6.83 16.56 1.03
N PHE A 84 -6.25 15.48 1.56
CA PHE A 84 -7.00 14.48 2.32
C PHE A 84 -6.17 13.97 3.51
N GLY A 85 -6.83 13.80 4.66
CA GLY A 85 -6.26 13.13 5.84
C GLY A 85 -5.13 13.90 6.56
N GLY A 86 -4.87 15.17 6.20
CA GLY A 86 -3.80 15.94 6.83
C GLY A 86 -2.40 15.37 6.53
N THR A 87 -1.61 15.06 7.55
CA THR A 87 -0.31 14.40 7.40
C THR A 87 -0.49 12.89 7.49
N HIS A 88 -0.20 12.20 6.40
CA HIS A 88 -0.18 10.74 6.35
C HIS A 88 1.23 10.24 6.72
N THR A 89 1.29 9.37 7.70
CA THR A 89 2.53 8.80 8.22
C THR A 89 2.61 7.32 7.88
N LEU A 90 3.77 6.89 7.36
CA LEU A 90 4.09 5.51 7.02
C LEU A 90 5.27 5.08 7.91
N TYR A 91 5.06 4.10 8.77
CA TYR A 91 6.10 3.43 9.53
C TYR A 91 6.36 2.05 8.92
N PHE A 92 7.57 1.83 8.44
CA PHE A 92 7.98 0.56 7.82
C PHE A 92 8.32 -0.45 8.91
N GLU A 93 7.32 -1.23 9.35
CA GLU A 93 7.46 -2.18 10.46
C GLU A 93 8.32 -3.38 10.09
N LYS A 94 8.22 -3.87 8.84
CA LYS A 94 8.94 -5.06 8.37
C LYS A 94 9.25 -4.99 6.88
N ILE A 95 10.50 -5.32 6.53
CA ILE A 95 10.96 -5.51 5.15
C ILE A 95 11.68 -6.87 5.07
N ASP A 96 10.94 -7.93 4.84
CA ASP A 96 11.41 -9.31 4.82
C ASP A 96 11.75 -9.75 3.39
N ALA A 97 13.03 -9.67 3.03
CA ALA A 97 13.50 -10.02 1.69
C ALA A 97 13.43 -11.53 1.41
N VAL A 98 13.49 -12.37 2.44
CA VAL A 98 13.43 -13.84 2.28
C VAL A 98 12.01 -14.27 1.93
N ASN A 99 11.03 -13.80 2.69
CA ASN A 99 9.62 -14.14 2.50
C ASN A 99 8.90 -13.18 1.55
N LYS A 100 9.59 -12.14 1.02
CA LYS A 100 9.03 -11.12 0.13
C LYS A 100 7.80 -10.43 0.74
N ILE A 101 7.94 -9.99 2.00
CA ILE A 101 6.89 -9.29 2.75
C ILE A 101 7.37 -7.88 3.08
N LEU A 102 6.55 -6.88 2.70
CA LEU A 102 6.70 -5.50 3.14
C LEU A 102 5.47 -5.12 3.94
N GLN A 103 5.68 -4.65 5.17
CA GLN A 103 4.60 -4.31 6.09
C GLN A 103 4.81 -2.91 6.66
N THR A 104 3.75 -2.10 6.59
CA THR A 104 3.71 -0.75 7.16
C THR A 104 2.58 -0.62 8.17
N LYS A 105 2.78 0.25 9.15
CA LYS A 105 1.72 0.86 9.95
C LYS A 105 1.56 2.30 9.48
N GLU A 106 0.36 2.64 9.09
CA GLU A 106 0.07 3.95 8.51
C GLU A 106 -1.14 4.59 9.22
N TRP A 107 -1.14 5.90 9.31
CA TRP A 107 -2.23 6.65 9.90
C TRP A 107 -2.25 8.11 9.43
N ASP A 108 -3.43 8.70 9.51
CA ASP A 108 -3.68 10.13 9.34
C ASP A 108 -4.95 10.57 10.11
N ASP A 109 -5.42 11.78 9.88
CA ASP A 109 -6.60 12.29 10.58
C ASP A 109 -7.90 11.56 10.21
N ALA A 110 -8.01 11.02 9.01
CA ALA A 110 -9.18 10.29 8.52
C ALA A 110 -9.06 8.77 8.78
N ALA A 111 -7.92 8.18 8.45
CA ALA A 111 -7.61 6.77 8.67
C ALA A 111 -6.73 6.62 9.91
N LYS A 112 -7.35 6.34 11.06
CA LYS A 112 -6.65 6.15 12.35
C LYS A 112 -5.74 4.93 12.35
N ILE A 113 -6.11 3.90 11.58
CA ILE A 113 -5.32 2.70 11.29
C ILE A 113 -5.46 2.43 9.80
N TRP A 114 -4.31 2.28 9.16
CA TRP A 114 -4.16 1.83 7.78
C TRP A 114 -2.91 0.95 7.72
N ASN A 115 -2.98 -0.25 8.34
CA ASN A 115 -1.86 -1.16 8.32
C ASN A 115 -1.86 -1.92 7.00
N HIS A 116 -0.80 -1.80 6.24
CA HIS A 116 -0.69 -2.38 4.91
C HIS A 116 0.42 -3.42 4.87
N LYS A 117 0.08 -4.61 4.40
CA LYS A 117 1.02 -5.69 4.16
C LYS A 117 0.96 -6.08 2.69
N ILE A 118 2.11 -6.09 2.05
CA ILE A 118 2.31 -6.62 0.70
C ILE A 118 3.04 -7.94 0.80
N SER A 119 2.56 -8.97 0.12
CA SER A 119 3.25 -10.24 0.00
C SER A 119 3.34 -10.71 -1.44
N LEU A 120 4.51 -11.28 -1.79
CA LEU A 120 4.77 -11.88 -3.11
C LEU A 120 5.03 -13.37 -2.92
N LYS A 121 4.17 -14.21 -3.48
CA LYS A 121 4.37 -15.66 -3.51
C LYS A 121 4.76 -16.10 -4.92
N THR A 122 5.91 -16.70 -5.07
CA THR A 122 6.35 -17.26 -6.36
C THR A 122 5.42 -18.39 -6.80
N LEU A 123 4.90 -18.30 -8.01
CA LEU A 123 4.13 -19.36 -8.66
C LEU A 123 4.99 -20.14 -9.64
N THR A 124 5.74 -19.41 -10.47
CA THR A 124 6.73 -19.95 -11.42
C THR A 124 7.94 -19.02 -11.47
N ASN A 125 8.97 -19.37 -12.25
CA ASN A 125 10.15 -18.50 -12.44
C ASN A 125 9.78 -17.09 -12.97
N ASN A 126 8.65 -16.95 -13.66
CA ASN A 126 8.23 -15.72 -14.32
C ASN A 126 6.83 -15.25 -13.87
N SER A 127 6.29 -15.77 -12.79
CA SER A 127 4.99 -15.33 -12.26
C SER A 127 4.92 -15.41 -10.75
N ILE A 128 4.17 -14.47 -10.19
CA ILE A 128 3.91 -14.35 -8.76
C ILE A 128 2.41 -14.21 -8.48
N TYR A 129 2.02 -14.59 -7.29
CA TYR A 129 0.79 -14.15 -6.65
C TYR A 129 1.11 -12.94 -5.78
N TYR A 130 0.56 -11.79 -6.17
CA TYR A 130 0.73 -10.51 -5.49
C TYR A 130 -0.50 -10.23 -4.63
N GLU A 131 -0.30 -9.89 -3.38
CA GLU A 131 -1.39 -9.59 -2.45
C GLU A 131 -1.12 -8.32 -1.66
N ASP A 132 -2.11 -7.41 -1.65
CA ASP A 132 -2.24 -6.30 -0.73
C ASP A 132 -3.27 -6.68 0.35
N GLU A 133 -2.87 -6.69 1.62
CA GLU A 133 -3.75 -6.83 2.79
C GLU A 133 -3.72 -5.54 3.58
N ILE A 134 -4.89 -4.93 3.81
CA ILE A 134 -5.00 -3.63 4.48
C ILE A 134 -5.99 -3.73 5.63
N VAL A 135 -5.54 -3.43 6.85
CA VAL A 135 -6.41 -3.28 8.02
C VAL A 135 -6.75 -1.81 8.19
N ILE A 136 -8.04 -1.48 8.18
CA ILE A 136 -8.55 -0.12 8.11
C ILE A 136 -9.47 0.17 9.30
N TYR A 137 -9.20 1.31 9.97
CA TYR A 137 -10.11 1.91 10.94
C TYR A 137 -10.08 3.44 10.83
N GLY A 138 -11.23 4.05 10.68
CA GLY A 138 -11.45 5.51 10.60
C GLY A 138 -12.67 5.94 11.42
N GLY A 139 -13.00 5.20 12.51
CA GLY A 139 -14.21 5.45 13.29
C GLY A 139 -15.45 5.24 12.42
N ILE A 140 -16.35 6.21 12.43
CA ILE A 140 -17.61 6.16 11.65
C ILE A 140 -17.36 6.14 10.13
N LEU A 141 -16.19 6.59 9.66
CA LEU A 141 -15.83 6.63 8.24
C LEU A 141 -15.23 5.31 7.72
N THR A 142 -15.04 4.30 8.58
CA THR A 142 -14.37 3.03 8.22
C THR A 142 -14.95 2.42 6.93
N GLY A 143 -16.27 2.36 6.80
CA GLY A 143 -16.94 1.79 5.62
C GLY A 143 -16.64 2.57 4.32
N ILE A 144 -16.70 3.89 4.37
CA ILE A 144 -16.44 4.78 3.21
C ILE A 144 -14.97 4.68 2.81
N ILE A 145 -14.06 4.73 3.79
CA ILE A 145 -12.62 4.60 3.56
C ILE A 145 -12.29 3.23 2.93
N THR A 146 -12.91 2.14 3.43
CA THR A 146 -12.72 0.79 2.87
C THR A 146 -13.22 0.69 1.42
N ALA A 147 -14.37 1.29 1.10
CA ALA A 147 -14.91 1.29 -0.26
C ALA A 147 -13.97 2.04 -1.23
N TRP A 148 -13.42 3.18 -0.80
CA TRP A 148 -12.41 3.91 -1.55
C TRP A 148 -11.12 3.09 -1.71
N ALA A 149 -10.61 2.51 -0.62
CA ALA A 149 -9.42 1.67 -0.62
C ALA A 149 -9.55 0.50 -1.59
N LYS A 150 -10.70 -0.19 -1.61
CA LYS A 150 -10.99 -1.25 -2.60
C LYS A 150 -10.78 -0.78 -4.04
N SER A 151 -11.33 0.39 -4.40
CA SER A 151 -11.15 0.98 -5.74
C SER A 151 -9.69 1.36 -6.00
N PHE A 152 -9.01 1.89 -4.97
CA PHE A 152 -7.64 2.34 -5.05
C PHE A 152 -6.65 1.18 -5.25
N TYR A 153 -6.75 0.12 -4.44
CA TYR A 153 -5.84 -1.04 -4.56
C TYR A 153 -6.08 -1.85 -5.84
N LYS A 154 -7.32 -1.97 -6.29
CA LYS A 154 -7.61 -2.52 -7.64
C LYS A 154 -6.93 -1.70 -8.74
N PHE A 155 -6.94 -0.39 -8.62
CA PHE A 155 -6.25 0.49 -9.56
C PHE A 155 -4.73 0.34 -9.46
N ARG A 156 -4.14 0.27 -8.26
CA ARG A 156 -2.70 0.06 -8.06
C ARG A 156 -2.22 -1.23 -8.74
N GLN A 157 -2.93 -2.34 -8.59
CA GLN A 157 -2.58 -3.61 -9.22
C GLN A 157 -2.69 -3.56 -10.75
N LYS A 158 -3.65 -2.81 -11.30
CA LYS A 158 -3.69 -2.55 -12.76
C LYS A 158 -2.48 -1.72 -13.23
N ARG A 159 -1.99 -0.79 -12.41
CA ARG A 159 -0.77 -0.02 -12.71
C ARG A 159 0.48 -0.90 -12.73
N TRP A 160 0.55 -1.92 -11.87
CA TRP A 160 1.59 -2.94 -11.94
C TRP A 160 1.65 -3.64 -13.30
N GLN A 161 0.50 -3.98 -13.90
CA GLN A 161 0.46 -4.58 -15.24
C GLN A 161 1.08 -3.67 -16.31
N ILE A 162 0.96 -2.34 -16.16
CA ILE A 162 1.61 -1.38 -17.06
C ILE A 162 3.13 -1.41 -16.87
N ILE A 163 3.62 -1.48 -15.63
CA ILE A 163 5.05 -1.59 -15.32
C ILE A 163 5.63 -2.84 -15.99
N ILE A 164 4.98 -3.97 -15.82
CA ILE A 164 5.38 -5.26 -16.38
C ILE A 164 5.40 -5.19 -17.90
N LYS A 165 4.29 -4.77 -18.53
CA LYS A 165 4.14 -4.72 -19.99
C LYS A 165 5.16 -3.78 -20.66
N LYS A 166 5.48 -2.65 -20.02
CA LYS A 166 6.41 -1.64 -20.54
C LYS A 166 7.84 -1.79 -20.02
N ASN A 167 8.10 -2.80 -19.20
CA ASN A 167 9.40 -3.04 -18.53
C ASN A 167 9.96 -1.77 -17.86
N ILE A 168 9.11 -1.03 -17.14
CA ILE A 168 9.51 0.21 -16.49
C ILE A 168 10.51 -0.08 -15.38
N GLN A 169 11.64 0.63 -15.41
CA GLN A 169 12.66 0.59 -14.37
C GLN A 169 12.50 1.79 -13.43
N PHE A 170 12.83 1.60 -12.15
CA PHE A 170 12.87 2.63 -11.11
C PHE A 170 14.30 2.79 -10.63
N LYS A 171 14.70 4.03 -10.31
CA LYS A 171 16.06 4.38 -9.84
C LYS A 171 16.24 4.20 -8.34
#